data_4cd37bf0b1f26af082deac7d7f3fb887
#
_entry.id   4cd37bf0b1f26af082deac7d7f3fb887
#
_cell.length_a   1.000
_cell.length_b   1.000
_cell.length_c   1.000
_cell.angle_alpha   90.00
_cell.angle_beta   90.00
_cell.angle_gamma   90.00
#
_symmetry.space_group_name_H-M   'P 1'
#
loop_
_entity.id
_entity.type
_entity.pdbx_description
1 polymer ?
#
loop_
_entity_poly.entity_id
_entity_poly.type
_entity_poly.pdbx_seq_one_letter_code
_entity_poly.pdbx_strand_id
1 'polypeptide(L)'
;MPNYSGQLNHNEVLSSMLNFIISIRTFTDNIAKVKTLVSRARVDGGMYGDTKIYTSTQALHSREWLNDLEAGNLLTLHRPPAPATQALVINRFRVVQVTTDNYMSKRAFDKQGSFTQFNSVIVGWVQVTKDIYDETTYNAFIGTEETSVGKQQQTVTLPQQVNHYFDGTDASNTDKDLEATARLGGQTIAEKVANLKADMTKKISKDFNDNQFHRRWAADRIMIVWNQRFLAKILKIDLPSLYHDKIFDDDMSDVLPQEYFGVTITSSNVSTYSASTPTTGKPINSTTHAYTPGSNNANGTIRAREEMTVTVSGTDYDLFAGEELPAGAVLYTSSTDNLYGKIYIEDNTIICKVIYDVSESAPIMSSFIAETNWYNPLSLTETKNLIWSHNTLAHLKEFPFVTLRLAS
;
A
#
# COMPACT_ATOMS: atom_id res chain seq x y z
N MET A 1 6.89 32.30 -51.42
CA MET A 1 6.69 31.83 -50.06
C MET A 1 6.26 30.38 -50.18
N PRO A 2 6.97 29.39 -49.67
CA PRO A 2 6.53 28.02 -49.72
C PRO A 2 5.36 27.85 -48.77
N ASN A 3 4.21 27.42 -49.31
CA ASN A 3 3.07 26.98 -48.48
C ASN A 3 3.47 25.77 -47.71
N TYR A 4 3.73 25.94 -46.44
CA TYR A 4 3.81 24.84 -45.48
C TYR A 4 2.38 24.39 -45.14
N SER A 5 1.82 23.56 -46.00
CA SER A 5 0.62 22.76 -45.72
C SER A 5 1.04 21.42 -45.05
N GLY A 6 2.02 21.47 -44.18
CA GLY A 6 2.29 20.32 -43.35
C GLY A 6 1.17 20.20 -42.31
N GLN A 7 0.25 19.29 -42.56
CA GLN A 7 -0.59 18.77 -41.49
C GLN A 7 0.36 18.23 -40.45
N LEU A 8 0.51 18.98 -39.34
CA LEU A 8 1.16 18.47 -38.15
C LEU A 8 0.44 17.18 -37.77
N ASN A 9 1.10 16.09 -37.97
CA ASN A 9 0.56 14.79 -37.57
C ASN A 9 0.52 14.79 -36.02
N HIS A 10 -0.65 15.01 -35.47
CA HIS A 10 -0.89 15.14 -34.03
C HIS A 10 -0.33 13.93 -33.26
N ASN A 11 -0.36 12.75 -33.90
CA ASN A 11 0.16 11.53 -33.33
C ASN A 11 1.69 11.58 -33.14
N GLU A 12 2.42 12.17 -34.08
CA GLU A 12 3.88 12.28 -33.97
C GLU A 12 4.31 13.28 -32.92
N VAL A 13 3.60 14.42 -32.83
CA VAL A 13 3.92 15.44 -31.82
C VAL A 13 3.61 14.94 -30.42
N LEU A 14 2.48 14.28 -30.25
CA LEU A 14 2.07 13.75 -28.93
C LEU A 14 2.90 12.54 -28.52
N SER A 15 3.16 11.65 -29.46
CA SER A 15 4.07 10.51 -29.25
C SER A 15 5.47 10.97 -28.90
N SER A 16 6.00 12.03 -29.57
CA SER A 16 7.30 12.60 -29.20
C SER A 16 7.27 13.29 -27.84
N MET A 17 6.18 13.96 -27.48
CA MET A 17 6.03 14.59 -26.14
C MET A 17 5.93 13.53 -25.04
N LEU A 18 5.14 12.47 -25.22
CA LEU A 18 5.05 11.40 -24.23
C LEU A 18 6.34 10.60 -24.14
N ASN A 19 7.00 10.30 -25.24
CA ASN A 19 8.33 9.72 -25.22
C ASN A 19 9.35 10.62 -24.50
N PHE A 20 9.25 11.93 -24.69
CA PHE A 20 10.08 12.90 -23.96
C PHE A 20 9.75 12.90 -22.46
N ILE A 21 8.47 12.82 -22.11
CA ILE A 21 8.01 12.77 -20.71
C ILE A 21 8.40 11.43 -20.07
N ILE A 22 8.25 10.32 -20.76
CA ILE A 22 8.70 8.99 -20.31
C ILE A 22 10.21 8.99 -20.13
N SER A 23 10.96 9.57 -21.07
CA SER A 23 12.41 9.69 -20.95
C SER A 23 12.86 10.58 -19.80
N ILE A 24 12.19 11.71 -19.58
CA ILE A 24 12.43 12.58 -18.42
C ILE A 24 12.07 11.86 -17.13
N ARG A 25 10.97 11.10 -17.08
CA ARG A 25 10.56 10.37 -15.90
C ARG A 25 11.52 9.22 -15.58
N THR A 26 11.99 8.49 -16.56
CA THR A 26 13.02 7.48 -16.37
C THR A 26 14.32 8.10 -15.84
N PHE A 27 14.66 9.31 -16.27
CA PHE A 27 15.82 10.06 -15.78
C PHE A 27 15.59 10.71 -14.40
N THR A 28 14.37 11.18 -14.10
CA THR A 28 14.02 11.84 -12.83
C THR A 28 13.67 10.87 -11.72
N ASP A 29 13.24 9.66 -12.02
CA ASP A 29 13.10 8.60 -11.00
C ASP A 29 14.47 8.23 -10.42
N ASN A 30 15.57 8.41 -11.20
CA ASN A 30 16.95 8.37 -10.72
C ASN A 30 17.39 9.63 -9.97
N ILE A 31 16.69 10.77 -10.11
CA ILE A 31 17.03 12.07 -9.52
C ILE A 31 15.99 12.42 -8.43
N ALA A 32 15.73 11.50 -7.52
CA ALA A 32 15.13 11.70 -6.21
C ALA A 32 14.24 12.96 -6.06
N LYS A 33 13.00 12.90 -6.47
CA LYS A 33 12.00 13.86 -6.00
C LYS A 33 11.04 13.13 -5.09
N VAL A 34 10.94 13.59 -3.86
CA VAL A 34 10.04 13.13 -2.80
C VAL A 34 10.11 11.61 -2.63
N LYS A 35 10.76 11.17 -1.58
CA LYS A 35 10.86 9.77 -1.17
C LYS A 35 9.49 9.27 -0.67
N THR A 36 8.52 9.08 -1.55
CA THR A 36 7.26 8.42 -1.21
C THR A 36 7.51 6.92 -1.05
N LEU A 37 6.66 6.24 -0.28
CA LEU A 37 6.75 4.80 -0.10
C LEU A 37 6.80 4.06 -1.44
N VAL A 38 5.95 4.44 -2.37
CA VAL A 38 5.87 3.84 -3.70
C VAL A 38 7.15 4.04 -4.52
N SER A 39 7.78 5.20 -4.42
CA SER A 39 9.02 5.48 -5.15
C SER A 39 10.20 4.64 -4.66
N ARG A 40 10.22 4.33 -3.36
CA ARG A 40 11.21 3.43 -2.74
C ARG A 40 10.94 1.96 -3.11
N ALA A 41 9.69 1.57 -3.29
CA ALA A 41 9.28 0.20 -3.53
C ALA A 41 9.38 -0.23 -5.01
N ARG A 42 9.61 0.72 -5.93
CA ARG A 42 9.67 0.43 -7.36
C ARG A 42 10.87 -0.42 -7.72
N VAL A 43 10.59 -1.52 -8.42
CA VAL A 43 11.59 -2.43 -8.98
C VAL A 43 11.25 -2.69 -10.44
N ASP A 44 12.27 -2.70 -11.29
CA ASP A 44 12.08 -3.00 -12.71
C ASP A 44 11.56 -4.42 -12.90
N GLY A 45 10.45 -4.54 -13.62
CA GLY A 45 9.77 -5.79 -13.91
C GLY A 45 10.15 -6.43 -15.24
N GLY A 46 11.09 -5.85 -16.01
CA GLY A 46 11.39 -6.31 -17.37
C GLY A 46 10.35 -5.86 -18.41
N MET A 47 10.60 -6.15 -19.69
CA MET A 47 9.86 -5.56 -20.81
C MET A 47 8.53 -6.25 -21.13
N TYR A 48 8.33 -7.51 -20.74
CA TYR A 48 7.20 -8.34 -21.17
C TYR A 48 6.55 -9.15 -20.06
N GLY A 49 6.43 -8.59 -18.86
CA GLY A 49 5.71 -9.26 -17.78
C GLY A 49 6.50 -10.40 -17.15
N ASP A 50 7.66 -10.06 -16.62
CA ASP A 50 8.50 -11.02 -15.91
C ASP A 50 7.83 -11.56 -14.65
N THR A 51 8.08 -12.83 -14.41
CA THR A 51 7.88 -13.46 -13.13
C THR A 51 9.19 -13.47 -12.38
N LYS A 52 9.26 -12.79 -11.23
CA LYS A 52 10.42 -12.88 -10.33
C LYS A 52 10.16 -13.95 -9.27
N ILE A 53 11.08 -14.90 -9.17
CA ILE A 53 11.03 -15.96 -8.17
C ILE A 53 12.02 -15.63 -7.06
N TYR A 54 11.50 -15.43 -5.87
CA TYR A 54 12.29 -15.22 -4.66
C TYR A 54 12.44 -16.57 -3.95
N THR A 55 13.68 -16.95 -3.67
CA THR A 55 13.99 -18.21 -3.01
C THR A 55 14.69 -17.94 -1.70
N SER A 56 14.14 -18.45 -0.61
CA SER A 56 14.71 -18.35 0.73
C SER A 56 15.08 -19.72 1.29
N THR A 57 16.14 -19.76 2.06
CA THR A 57 16.67 -21.00 2.66
C THR A 57 16.78 -20.88 4.16
N GLN A 58 16.50 -21.95 4.87
CA GLN A 58 16.70 -22.01 6.32
C GLN A 58 18.18 -22.12 6.67
N ALA A 59 18.59 -21.48 7.77
CA ALA A 59 19.92 -21.70 8.34
C ALA A 59 20.08 -23.15 8.80
N LEU A 60 21.23 -23.73 8.49
CA LEU A 60 21.56 -25.08 8.94
C LEU A 60 22.18 -25.05 10.34
N HIS A 61 21.96 -26.13 11.10
CA HIS A 61 22.62 -26.33 12.39
C HIS A 61 23.98 -26.96 12.19
N SER A 62 25.00 -26.42 12.86
CA SER A 62 26.32 -27.06 12.96
C SER A 62 26.22 -28.29 13.88
N ARG A 63 27.07 -29.25 13.65
CA ARG A 63 27.21 -30.44 14.48
C ARG A 63 28.64 -30.52 14.99
N GLU A 64 28.82 -31.26 16.09
CA GLU A 64 30.14 -31.55 16.59
C GLU A 64 30.92 -32.40 15.59
N TRP A 65 32.21 -32.17 15.53
CA TRP A 65 33.13 -32.99 14.74
C TRP A 65 33.32 -34.32 15.44
N LEU A 66 33.00 -35.39 14.73
CA LEU A 66 33.18 -36.77 15.24
C LEU A 66 34.56 -37.30 14.89
N ASN A 67 35.18 -38.02 15.83
CA ASN A 67 36.45 -38.70 15.60
C ASN A 67 36.27 -39.93 14.71
N ASP A 68 37.38 -40.43 14.15
CA ASP A 68 37.43 -41.62 13.26
C ASP A 68 36.83 -42.90 13.92
N LEU A 69 36.80 -42.97 15.25
CA LEU A 69 36.18 -44.08 16.00
C LEU A 69 34.63 -44.11 15.88
N GLU A 70 34.01 -43.01 15.46
CA GLU A 70 32.56 -42.89 15.27
C GLU A 70 32.20 -42.84 13.77
N ALA A 71 33.05 -43.35 12.93
CA ALA A 71 32.96 -43.30 11.46
C ALA A 71 31.64 -43.81 10.87
N GLY A 72 30.86 -44.63 11.59
CA GLY A 72 29.53 -45.09 11.14
C GLY A 72 28.55 -43.93 10.87
N ASN A 73 28.72 -42.77 11.53
CA ASN A 73 27.88 -41.61 11.32
C ASN A 73 28.36 -40.69 10.19
N LEU A 74 29.62 -40.83 9.72
CA LEU A 74 30.17 -40.02 8.62
C LEU A 74 29.55 -40.37 7.25
N LEU A 75 28.98 -41.57 7.11
CA LEU A 75 28.32 -42.02 5.90
C LEU A 75 26.84 -41.60 5.82
N THR A 76 26.32 -40.91 6.84
CA THR A 76 24.92 -40.48 6.86
C THR A 76 24.74 -39.28 5.90
N LEU A 77 23.82 -39.45 4.95
CA LEU A 77 23.47 -38.38 3.99
C LEU A 77 22.66 -37.29 4.69
N HIS A 78 23.23 -36.07 4.76
CA HIS A 78 22.55 -34.91 5.27
C HIS A 78 22.04 -34.07 4.10
N ARG A 79 20.76 -34.22 3.76
CA ARG A 79 20.14 -33.43 2.70
C ARG A 79 19.74 -32.03 3.25
N PRO A 80 19.99 -30.97 2.48
CA PRO A 80 19.50 -29.64 2.87
C PRO A 80 17.96 -29.63 2.87
N PRO A 81 17.32 -28.85 3.77
CA PRO A 81 15.88 -28.66 3.73
C PRO A 81 15.46 -27.98 2.41
N ALA A 82 14.24 -28.25 1.97
CA ALA A 82 13.70 -27.61 0.77
C ALA A 82 13.64 -26.07 0.94
N PRO A 83 14.08 -25.30 -0.06
CA PRO A 83 13.94 -23.87 -0.02
C PRO A 83 12.47 -23.45 -0.13
N ALA A 84 12.08 -22.36 0.53
CA ALA A 84 10.80 -21.73 0.30
C ALA A 84 10.91 -20.80 -0.93
N THR A 85 9.92 -20.87 -1.81
CA THR A 85 9.87 -20.05 -3.02
C THR A 85 8.59 -19.23 -3.06
N GLN A 86 8.68 -17.97 -3.49
CA GLN A 86 7.56 -17.09 -3.74
C GLN A 86 7.72 -16.42 -5.10
N ALA A 87 6.70 -16.53 -5.95
CA ALA A 87 6.71 -15.89 -7.25
C ALA A 87 5.87 -14.60 -7.21
N LEU A 88 6.43 -13.51 -7.70
CA LEU A 88 5.71 -12.28 -8.01
C LEU A 88 5.51 -12.21 -9.51
N VAL A 89 4.26 -12.10 -9.93
CA VAL A 89 3.85 -12.11 -11.35
C VAL A 89 3.22 -10.78 -11.68
N ILE A 90 3.59 -10.19 -12.80
CA ILE A 90 2.95 -9.00 -13.36
C ILE A 90 1.65 -9.43 -14.02
N ASN A 91 0.53 -9.14 -13.38
CA ASN A 91 -0.80 -9.58 -13.81
C ASN A 91 -1.88 -8.49 -13.71
N ARG A 92 -1.50 -7.28 -13.29
CA ARG A 92 -2.41 -6.14 -13.25
C ARG A 92 -2.12 -5.22 -14.42
N PHE A 93 -3.12 -5.03 -15.28
CA PHE A 93 -3.05 -4.15 -16.43
C PHE A 93 -4.01 -2.99 -16.20
N ARG A 94 -3.52 -1.77 -16.37
CA ARG A 94 -4.28 -0.55 -16.18
C ARG A 94 -4.18 0.33 -17.40
N VAL A 95 -5.23 1.09 -17.65
CA VAL A 95 -5.31 2.05 -18.75
C VAL A 95 -6.00 3.32 -18.28
N VAL A 96 -5.43 4.47 -18.62
CA VAL A 96 -6.12 5.76 -18.55
C VAL A 96 -6.42 6.22 -19.95
N GLN A 97 -7.69 6.51 -20.21
CA GLN A 97 -8.18 6.90 -21.54
C GLN A 97 -8.68 8.34 -21.49
N VAL A 98 -8.22 9.15 -22.44
CA VAL A 98 -8.70 10.53 -22.63
C VAL A 98 -9.07 10.72 -24.08
N THR A 99 -10.34 11.08 -24.34
CA THR A 99 -10.83 11.37 -25.68
C THR A 99 -10.94 12.88 -25.87
N THR A 100 -10.31 13.38 -26.91
CA THR A 100 -10.35 14.79 -27.29
C THR A 100 -11.05 14.93 -28.65
N ASP A 101 -11.89 15.95 -28.75
CA ASP A 101 -12.49 16.34 -30.03
C ASP A 101 -11.52 17.26 -30.78
N ASN A 102 -10.94 16.77 -31.85
CA ASN A 102 -9.97 17.49 -32.66
C ASN A 102 -10.56 18.70 -33.38
N TYR A 103 -11.84 18.64 -33.75
CA TYR A 103 -12.48 19.75 -34.42
C TYR A 103 -12.75 20.92 -33.48
N MET A 104 -13.32 20.63 -32.32
CA MET A 104 -13.59 21.64 -31.30
C MET A 104 -12.30 22.23 -30.74
N SER A 105 -11.28 21.40 -30.53
CA SER A 105 -9.96 21.85 -30.06
C SER A 105 -9.30 22.80 -31.05
N LYS A 106 -9.30 22.48 -32.36
CA LYS A 106 -8.73 23.35 -33.39
C LYS A 106 -9.48 24.69 -33.50
N ARG A 107 -10.78 24.68 -33.27
CA ARG A 107 -11.63 25.89 -33.33
C ARG A 107 -11.48 26.77 -32.09
N ALA A 108 -11.16 26.17 -30.93
CA ALA A 108 -10.99 26.87 -29.67
C ALA A 108 -9.64 27.60 -29.57
N PHE A 109 -8.63 27.15 -30.33
CA PHE A 109 -7.27 27.71 -30.25
C PHE A 109 -6.92 28.53 -31.49
N ASP A 110 -6.87 29.86 -31.29
CA ASP A 110 -6.51 30.82 -32.35
C ASP A 110 -4.99 30.86 -32.66
N LYS A 111 -4.15 30.26 -31.79
CA LYS A 111 -2.70 30.26 -31.92
C LYS A 111 -2.10 28.89 -31.66
N GLN A 112 -1.12 28.50 -32.48
CA GLN A 112 -0.40 27.23 -32.37
C GLN A 112 0.24 27.00 -30.97
N GLY A 113 0.71 28.06 -30.30
CA GLY A 113 1.28 27.99 -28.96
C GLY A 113 0.29 27.55 -27.87
N SER A 114 -0.98 27.99 -27.98
CA SER A 114 -2.03 27.61 -27.03
C SER A 114 -2.45 26.13 -27.17
N PHE A 115 -2.40 25.60 -28.39
CA PHE A 115 -2.65 24.17 -28.63
C PHE A 115 -1.55 23.27 -28.04
N THR A 116 -0.30 23.70 -28.15
CA THR A 116 0.82 22.95 -27.56
C THR A 116 0.72 22.93 -26.03
N GLN A 117 0.35 24.07 -25.41
CA GLN A 117 0.09 24.14 -23.97
C GLN A 117 -1.06 23.24 -23.54
N PHE A 118 -2.16 23.20 -24.29
CA PHE A 118 -3.28 22.31 -24.01
C PHE A 118 -2.87 20.83 -24.04
N ASN A 119 -2.13 20.42 -25.06
CA ASN A 119 -1.63 19.04 -25.13
C ASN A 119 -0.69 18.70 -23.97
N SER A 120 0.17 19.62 -23.52
CA SER A 120 1.03 19.39 -22.37
C SER A 120 0.23 19.24 -21.07
N VAL A 121 -0.88 19.99 -20.93
CA VAL A 121 -1.79 19.86 -19.77
C VAL A 121 -2.46 18.48 -19.77
N ILE A 122 -2.95 17.98 -20.92
CA ILE A 122 -3.58 16.65 -21.02
C ILE A 122 -2.58 15.56 -20.65
N VAL A 123 -1.36 15.65 -21.18
CA VAL A 123 -0.31 14.68 -20.86
C VAL A 123 0.06 14.72 -19.38
N GLY A 124 0.20 15.93 -18.82
CA GLY A 124 0.44 16.12 -17.40
C GLY A 124 -0.68 15.52 -16.55
N TRP A 125 -1.93 15.70 -16.97
CA TRP A 125 -3.11 15.15 -16.28
C TRP A 125 -3.10 13.62 -16.22
N VAL A 126 -2.83 12.96 -17.36
CA VAL A 126 -2.73 11.50 -17.43
C VAL A 126 -1.62 10.95 -16.52
N GLN A 127 -0.48 11.66 -16.44
CA GLN A 127 0.62 11.27 -15.56
C GLN A 127 0.27 11.44 -14.08
N VAL A 128 -0.33 12.56 -13.71
CA VAL A 128 -0.80 12.79 -12.33
C VAL A 128 -1.79 11.72 -11.91
N THR A 129 -2.70 11.31 -12.81
CA THR A 129 -3.65 10.23 -12.54
C THR A 129 -2.93 8.91 -12.24
N LYS A 130 -1.89 8.58 -13.03
CA LYS A 130 -1.09 7.38 -12.78
C LYS A 130 -0.34 7.47 -11.44
N ASP A 131 0.20 8.63 -11.10
CA ASP A 131 0.92 8.82 -9.83
C ASP A 131 -0.01 8.69 -8.64
N ILE A 132 -1.21 9.26 -8.71
CA ILE A 132 -2.26 9.11 -7.69
C ILE A 132 -2.62 7.64 -7.53
N TYR A 133 -2.83 6.92 -8.64
CA TYR A 133 -3.12 5.49 -8.60
C TYR A 133 -2.02 4.68 -7.89
N ASP A 134 -0.77 4.88 -8.30
CA ASP A 134 0.37 4.15 -7.75
C ASP A 134 0.52 4.43 -6.24
N GLU A 135 0.38 5.70 -5.83
CA GLU A 135 0.53 6.12 -4.43
C GLU A 135 -0.61 5.61 -3.55
N THR A 136 -1.86 5.86 -3.95
CA THR A 136 -3.02 5.46 -3.15
C THR A 136 -3.13 3.95 -3.02
N THR A 137 -2.90 3.20 -4.10
CA THR A 137 -2.94 1.74 -4.10
C THR A 137 -1.83 1.15 -3.23
N TYR A 138 -0.62 1.71 -3.30
CA TYR A 138 0.50 1.23 -2.49
C TYR A 138 0.33 1.56 -1.01
N ASN A 139 -0.16 2.76 -0.68
CA ASN A 139 -0.45 3.16 0.69
C ASN A 139 -1.55 2.30 1.32
N ALA A 140 -2.62 2.01 0.57
CA ALA A 140 -3.68 1.11 1.01
C ALA A 140 -3.17 -0.33 1.20
N PHE A 141 -2.26 -0.79 0.34
CA PHE A 141 -1.63 -2.09 0.49
C PHE A 141 -0.80 -2.17 1.78
N ILE A 142 0.12 -1.22 2.01
CA ILE A 142 0.97 -1.21 3.21
C ILE A 142 0.13 -1.10 4.49
N GLY A 143 -0.87 -0.24 4.51
CA GLY A 143 -1.71 -0.03 5.70
C GLY A 143 -2.62 -1.22 6.03
N THR A 144 -3.00 -2.04 5.03
CA THR A 144 -4.00 -3.11 5.19
C THR A 144 -3.43 -4.52 5.16
N GLU A 145 -2.20 -4.71 4.65
CA GLU A 145 -1.59 -6.03 4.66
C GLU A 145 -1.32 -6.49 6.09
N GLU A 146 -1.79 -7.67 6.44
CA GLU A 146 -1.62 -8.24 7.77
C GLU A 146 -1.19 -9.69 7.68
N THR A 147 -0.28 -10.08 8.57
CA THR A 147 0.12 -11.46 8.75
C THR A 147 -0.24 -11.89 10.16
N SER A 148 -0.64 -13.16 10.33
CA SER A 148 -0.99 -13.73 11.63
C SER A 148 0.07 -14.70 12.15
N VAL A 149 1.22 -14.80 11.44
CA VAL A 149 2.26 -15.79 11.74
C VAL A 149 3.24 -15.25 12.77
N GLY A 150 3.55 -16.06 13.76
CA GLY A 150 4.55 -15.74 14.78
C GLY A 150 4.23 -14.47 15.56
N LYS A 151 5.20 -13.56 15.64
CA LYS A 151 5.08 -12.25 16.31
C LYS A 151 4.83 -11.09 15.34
N GLN A 152 4.32 -11.36 14.16
CA GLN A 152 4.04 -10.31 13.18
C GLN A 152 2.79 -9.46 13.52
N GLN A 153 1.94 -9.95 14.43
CA GLN A 153 0.96 -9.11 15.10
C GLN A 153 1.37 -8.89 16.56
N GLN A 154 1.50 -7.64 16.94
CA GLN A 154 1.90 -7.23 18.28
C GLN A 154 0.84 -6.29 18.86
N THR A 155 0.57 -6.45 20.14
CA THR A 155 -0.36 -5.59 20.86
C THR A 155 0.34 -4.81 21.95
N VAL A 156 -0.14 -3.59 22.17
CA VAL A 156 0.24 -2.74 23.29
C VAL A 156 -0.98 -2.62 24.20
N THR A 157 -0.83 -3.07 25.45
CA THR A 157 -1.88 -2.91 26.45
C THR A 157 -1.65 -1.61 27.20
N LEU A 158 -2.60 -0.71 27.11
CA LEU A 158 -2.63 0.54 27.86
C LEU A 158 -3.84 0.52 28.83
N PRO A 159 -3.82 1.31 29.91
CA PRO A 159 -5.03 1.53 30.69
C PRO A 159 -6.20 2.00 29.82
N GLN A 160 -7.41 1.54 30.08
CA GLN A 160 -8.57 1.80 29.21
C GLN A 160 -8.80 3.29 28.91
N GLN A 161 -8.62 4.15 29.89
CA GLN A 161 -8.74 5.61 29.73
C GLN A 161 -7.73 6.17 28.73
N VAL A 162 -6.52 5.62 28.71
CA VAL A 162 -5.45 6.01 27.78
C VAL A 162 -5.72 5.47 26.39
N ASN A 163 -6.28 4.25 26.26
CA ASN A 163 -6.72 3.72 24.98
C ASN A 163 -7.71 4.68 24.32
N HIS A 164 -8.72 5.13 25.05
CA HIS A 164 -9.72 6.07 24.51
C HIS A 164 -9.12 7.40 24.05
N TYR A 165 -8.06 7.87 24.69
CA TYR A 165 -7.32 9.03 24.22
C TYR A 165 -6.68 8.78 22.85
N PHE A 166 -6.07 7.62 22.66
CA PHE A 166 -5.36 7.29 21.41
C PHE A 166 -6.31 6.87 20.29
N ASP A 167 -7.34 6.08 20.56
CA ASP A 167 -8.32 5.65 19.57
C ASP A 167 -9.37 6.72 19.25
N GLY A 168 -9.50 7.75 20.13
CA GLY A 168 -10.36 8.90 19.94
C GLY A 168 -11.84 8.61 20.19
N THR A 169 -12.17 7.57 20.92
CA THR A 169 -13.55 7.19 21.26
C THR A 169 -14.12 7.99 22.42
N ASP A 170 -13.27 8.62 23.24
CA ASP A 170 -13.71 9.46 24.36
C ASP A 170 -13.53 10.96 24.06
N ALA A 171 -14.64 11.63 23.77
CA ALA A 171 -14.69 13.08 23.60
C ALA A 171 -14.92 13.85 24.92
N SER A 172 -15.21 13.16 26.03
CA SER A 172 -15.73 13.77 27.25
C SER A 172 -14.69 14.03 28.34
N ASN A 173 -13.47 13.57 28.17
CA ASN A 173 -12.48 13.60 29.26
C ASN A 173 -11.60 14.86 29.21
N THR A 174 -11.90 15.81 30.10
CA THR A 174 -11.19 17.09 30.28
C THR A 174 -10.16 17.09 31.41
N ASP A 175 -9.85 15.91 31.99
CA ASP A 175 -9.02 15.82 33.19
C ASP A 175 -7.53 15.98 32.92
N LYS A 176 -6.86 16.81 33.74
CA LYS A 176 -5.41 17.02 33.73
C LYS A 176 -4.62 15.74 34.04
N ASP A 177 -5.24 14.78 34.77
CA ASP A 177 -4.63 13.47 35.04
C ASP A 177 -4.56 12.60 33.79
N LEU A 178 -5.41 12.84 32.80
CA LEU A 178 -5.36 12.17 31.51
C LEU A 178 -4.06 12.49 30.75
N GLU A 179 -3.56 13.72 30.85
CA GLU A 179 -2.35 14.12 30.15
C GLU A 179 -1.11 13.38 30.67
N ALA A 180 -1.00 13.23 32.00
CA ALA A 180 0.09 12.46 32.61
C ALA A 180 0.01 10.97 32.25
N THR A 181 -1.20 10.41 32.23
CA THR A 181 -1.43 9.00 31.88
C THR A 181 -1.23 8.76 30.39
N ALA A 182 -1.63 9.71 29.54
CA ALA A 182 -1.39 9.68 28.11
C ALA A 182 0.11 9.76 27.77
N ARG A 183 0.90 10.52 28.55
CA ARG A 183 2.36 10.56 28.43
C ARG A 183 2.97 9.18 28.70
N LEU A 184 2.53 8.49 29.75
CA LEU A 184 2.95 7.13 30.05
C LEU A 184 2.58 6.16 28.91
N GLY A 185 1.38 6.32 28.33
CA GLY A 185 0.94 5.55 27.16
C GLY A 185 1.84 5.73 25.95
N GLY A 186 2.20 6.97 25.62
CA GLY A 186 3.14 7.29 24.56
C GLY A 186 4.53 6.68 24.78
N GLN A 187 5.03 6.75 26.02
CA GLN A 187 6.29 6.11 26.40
C GLN A 187 6.25 4.59 26.25
N THR A 188 5.15 3.96 26.65
CA THR A 188 4.95 2.51 26.51
C THR A 188 4.92 2.08 25.05
N ILE A 189 4.26 2.86 24.17
CA ILE A 189 4.25 2.60 22.73
C ILE A 189 5.67 2.67 22.17
N ALA A 190 6.41 3.72 22.50
CA ALA A 190 7.77 3.91 22.02
C ALA A 190 8.73 2.84 22.54
N GLU A 191 8.64 2.47 23.82
CA GLU A 191 9.40 1.34 24.38
C GLU A 191 9.10 0.04 23.63
N LYS A 192 7.83 -0.22 23.32
CA LYS A 192 7.45 -1.41 22.56
C LYS A 192 8.04 -1.43 21.16
N VAL A 193 8.02 -0.29 20.45
CA VAL A 193 8.62 -0.15 19.12
C VAL A 193 10.14 -0.34 19.18
N ALA A 194 10.81 0.27 20.17
CA ALA A 194 12.25 0.12 20.34
C ALA A 194 12.63 -1.34 20.64
N ASN A 195 11.91 -2.01 21.53
CA ASN A 195 12.11 -3.42 21.85
C ASN A 195 11.86 -4.31 20.62
N LEU A 196 10.83 -4.02 19.84
CA LEU A 196 10.53 -4.75 18.60
C LEU A 196 11.68 -4.62 17.58
N LYS A 197 12.17 -3.39 17.37
CA LYS A 197 13.34 -3.14 16.48
C LYS A 197 14.58 -3.88 17.00
N ALA A 198 14.82 -3.89 18.30
CA ALA A 198 15.93 -4.61 18.91
C ALA A 198 15.80 -6.14 18.75
N ASP A 199 14.60 -6.69 18.97
CA ASP A 199 14.33 -8.12 18.78
C ASP A 199 14.57 -8.58 17.35
N MET A 200 14.16 -7.78 16.36
CA MET A 200 14.39 -8.07 14.94
C MET A 200 15.88 -8.02 14.57
N THR A 201 16.65 -7.11 15.17
CA THR A 201 18.05 -6.85 14.77
C THR A 201 19.07 -7.65 15.53
N LYS A 202 18.84 -7.90 16.81
CA LYS A 202 19.82 -8.53 17.71
C LYS A 202 19.55 -10.01 17.95
N LYS A 203 18.29 -10.40 17.95
CA LYS A 203 17.87 -11.77 18.21
C LYS A 203 17.66 -12.53 16.90
N ILE A 204 18.22 -13.73 16.80
CA ILE A 204 17.89 -14.65 15.72
C ILE A 204 16.56 -15.33 16.09
N SER A 205 15.50 -15.05 15.33
CA SER A 205 14.15 -15.53 15.61
C SER A 205 13.47 -16.06 14.36
N LYS A 206 12.47 -16.94 14.56
CA LYS A 206 11.53 -17.40 13.56
C LYS A 206 10.29 -16.51 13.46
N ASP A 207 10.11 -15.61 14.43
CA ASP A 207 8.84 -14.98 14.73
C ASP A 207 8.45 -13.87 13.76
N PHE A 208 9.40 -13.33 13.00
CA PHE A 208 9.21 -12.13 12.18
C PHE A 208 9.22 -12.40 10.67
N ASN A 209 9.04 -13.65 10.26
CA ASN A 209 8.86 -14.01 8.86
C ASN A 209 7.84 -15.15 8.73
N ASP A 210 7.07 -15.15 7.62
CA ASP A 210 6.02 -16.14 7.39
C ASP A 210 6.57 -17.53 7.08
N ASN A 211 7.79 -17.62 6.57
CA ASN A 211 8.49 -18.88 6.34
C ASN A 211 8.97 -19.56 7.64
N GLN A 212 8.90 -18.84 8.78
CA GLN A 212 9.37 -19.29 10.08
C GLN A 212 10.84 -19.75 10.08
N PHE A 213 11.67 -19.09 9.27
CA PHE A 213 13.10 -19.33 9.22
C PHE A 213 13.84 -18.49 10.26
N HIS A 214 14.92 -19.03 10.83
CA HIS A 214 15.75 -18.29 11.75
C HIS A 214 16.49 -17.16 11.01
N ARG A 215 16.12 -15.91 11.30
CA ARG A 215 16.65 -14.71 10.66
C ARG A 215 16.92 -13.60 11.66
N ARG A 216 17.74 -12.67 11.24
CA ARG A 216 17.89 -11.34 11.82
C ARG A 216 18.05 -10.35 10.68
N TRP A 217 17.64 -9.12 10.88
CA TRP A 217 17.64 -8.10 9.83
C TRP A 217 18.56 -6.94 10.21
N ALA A 218 19.06 -6.23 9.22
CA ALA A 218 19.90 -5.05 9.41
C ALA A 218 19.07 -3.89 9.97
N ALA A 219 19.58 -3.23 11.01
CA ALA A 219 18.84 -2.18 11.72
C ALA A 219 18.54 -0.94 10.86
N ASP A 220 19.46 -0.62 9.96
CA ASP A 220 19.40 0.50 9.02
C ASP A 220 18.38 0.33 7.90
N ARG A 221 17.81 -0.88 7.75
CA ARG A 221 16.82 -1.22 6.74
C ARG A 221 15.42 -1.49 7.30
N ILE A 222 15.26 -1.41 8.60
CA ILE A 222 13.95 -1.54 9.24
C ILE A 222 13.24 -0.21 9.17
N MET A 223 12.12 -0.19 8.46
CA MET A 223 11.27 0.96 8.24
C MET A 223 10.05 0.92 9.17
N ILE A 224 9.68 2.08 9.71
CA ILE A 224 8.48 2.24 10.53
C ILE A 224 7.51 3.15 9.78
N VAL A 225 6.33 2.64 9.50
CA VAL A 225 5.24 3.41 8.89
C VAL A 225 4.22 3.74 9.97
N TRP A 226 4.21 5.01 10.39
CA TRP A 226 3.37 5.49 11.46
C TRP A 226 1.98 5.86 10.97
N ASN A 227 1.00 5.55 11.81
CA ASN A 227 -0.33 6.13 11.67
C ASN A 227 -0.28 7.59 12.14
N GLN A 228 -0.61 8.52 11.24
CA GLN A 228 -0.58 9.96 11.48
C GLN A 228 -1.32 10.36 12.76
N ARG A 229 -2.45 9.73 13.03
CA ARG A 229 -3.27 10.01 14.21
C ARG A 229 -2.52 9.73 15.50
N PHE A 230 -1.87 8.56 15.60
CA PHE A 230 -1.09 8.20 16.77
C PHE A 230 0.16 9.06 16.92
N LEU A 231 0.88 9.27 15.83
CA LEU A 231 2.07 10.10 15.84
C LEU A 231 1.76 11.54 16.28
N ALA A 232 0.70 12.14 15.74
CA ALA A 232 0.29 13.49 16.11
C ALA A 232 -0.09 13.59 17.61
N LYS A 233 -0.75 12.57 18.15
CA LYS A 233 -1.10 12.53 19.58
C LYS A 233 0.12 12.31 20.48
N ILE A 234 1.05 11.45 20.10
CA ILE A 234 2.32 11.24 20.81
C ILE A 234 3.15 12.53 20.80
N LEU A 235 3.25 13.22 19.67
CA LEU A 235 3.98 14.48 19.56
C LEU A 235 3.34 15.62 20.35
N LYS A 236 2.00 15.63 20.51
CA LYS A 236 1.28 16.61 21.30
C LYS A 236 1.56 16.47 22.80
N ILE A 237 1.86 15.28 23.26
CA ILE A 237 2.18 14.98 24.64
C ILE A 237 3.67 15.26 24.89
N ASP A 238 4.12 16.47 24.80
CA ASP A 238 5.42 17.03 25.18
C ASP A 238 6.53 15.96 25.43
N LEU A 239 6.85 15.21 24.39
CA LEU A 239 7.90 14.20 24.36
C LEU A 239 9.26 14.71 23.81
N PRO A 240 9.49 16.04 23.58
CA PRO A 240 10.73 16.54 22.99
C PRO A 240 11.98 16.16 23.79
N SER A 241 11.85 15.95 25.10
CA SER A 241 13.01 15.68 25.96
C SER A 241 13.44 14.21 25.98
N LEU A 242 12.57 13.27 25.61
CA LEU A 242 12.86 11.83 25.59
C LEU A 242 13.30 11.31 24.23
N TYR A 243 12.95 12.03 23.15
CA TYR A 243 13.13 11.56 21.78
C TYR A 243 14.08 12.43 20.95
N HIS A 244 14.98 13.16 21.57
CA HIS A 244 16.11 13.74 20.86
C HIS A 244 17.01 12.66 20.23
N ASP A 245 16.74 11.40 20.52
CA ASP A 245 17.50 10.26 20.02
C ASP A 245 16.65 9.45 18.99
N LYS A 246 16.86 9.72 17.71
CA LYS A 246 16.87 8.78 16.55
C LYS A 246 15.72 7.78 16.33
N ILE A 247 14.70 7.65 17.17
CA ILE A 247 13.60 6.71 16.90
C ILE A 247 12.63 7.29 15.85
N PHE A 248 12.47 8.62 15.84
CA PHE A 248 11.60 9.33 14.90
C PHE A 248 12.37 10.09 13.81
N ASP A 249 13.68 10.25 13.96
CA ASP A 249 14.56 10.96 13.01
C ASP A 249 15.34 9.98 12.11
N ASP A 250 14.83 8.75 11.99
CA ASP A 250 15.41 7.77 11.11
C ASP A 250 14.92 8.05 9.67
N ASP A 251 15.85 8.17 8.72
CA ASP A 251 15.61 8.28 7.27
C ASP A 251 14.65 7.18 6.73
N MET A 252 14.35 6.19 7.55
CA MET A 252 13.52 5.02 7.27
C MET A 252 12.16 5.07 7.98
N SER A 253 11.66 6.23 8.39
CA SER A 253 10.29 6.39 8.88
C SER A 253 9.41 7.08 7.84
N ASP A 254 8.13 6.70 7.81
CA ASP A 254 7.12 7.35 7.00
C ASP A 254 5.80 7.44 7.76
N VAL A 255 4.91 8.31 7.32
CA VAL A 255 3.64 8.58 7.99
C VAL A 255 2.51 8.47 6.99
N LEU A 256 1.53 7.62 7.28
CA LEU A 256 0.32 7.49 6.49
C LEU A 256 -0.91 8.00 7.25
N PRO A 257 -1.88 8.59 6.56
CA PRO A 257 -3.19 8.92 7.12
C PRO A 257 -3.89 7.69 7.72
N GLN A 258 -4.69 7.92 8.76
CA GLN A 258 -5.48 6.87 9.43
C GLN A 258 -6.33 6.05 8.46
N GLU A 259 -6.82 6.69 7.42
CA GLU A 259 -7.71 6.11 6.41
C GLU A 259 -7.14 4.89 5.70
N TYR A 260 -5.83 4.78 5.59
CA TYR A 260 -5.16 3.63 4.97
C TYR A 260 -4.98 2.44 5.91
N PHE A 261 -5.18 2.62 7.23
CA PHE A 261 -4.99 1.54 8.19
C PHE A 261 -6.28 0.76 8.43
N GLY A 262 -6.23 -0.54 8.21
CA GLY A 262 -7.40 -1.38 8.37
C GLY A 262 -7.14 -2.86 8.17
N VAL A 263 -8.21 -3.63 8.22
CA VAL A 263 -8.21 -5.07 8.02
C VAL A 263 -8.90 -5.40 6.70
N THR A 264 -8.20 -6.10 5.82
CA THR A 264 -8.76 -6.53 4.53
C THR A 264 -9.95 -7.46 4.75
N ILE A 265 -11.08 -7.18 4.10
CA ILE A 265 -12.27 -8.02 4.17
C ILE A 265 -12.12 -9.18 3.18
N THR A 266 -12.23 -10.39 3.72
CA THR A 266 -12.15 -11.65 2.98
C THR A 266 -13.38 -12.51 3.24
N SER A 267 -13.56 -13.56 2.47
CA SER A 267 -14.64 -14.53 2.72
C SER A 267 -14.56 -15.20 4.10
N SER A 268 -13.37 -15.28 4.69
CA SER A 268 -13.15 -15.90 6.00
C SER A 268 -13.50 -14.99 7.18
N ASN A 269 -13.36 -13.66 7.04
CA ASN A 269 -13.57 -12.73 8.15
C ASN A 269 -14.80 -11.82 8.01
N VAL A 270 -15.49 -11.83 6.86
CA VAL A 270 -16.67 -10.98 6.62
C VAL A 270 -17.78 -11.17 7.67
N SER A 271 -17.94 -12.37 8.20
CA SER A 271 -18.90 -12.66 9.26
C SER A 271 -18.64 -11.88 10.55
N THR A 272 -17.38 -11.56 10.85
CA THR A 272 -17.01 -10.76 12.02
C THR A 272 -17.54 -9.34 11.91
N TYR A 273 -17.61 -8.79 10.71
CA TYR A 273 -18.05 -7.42 10.42
C TYR A 273 -19.49 -7.33 9.94
N SER A 274 -20.23 -8.44 10.01
CA SER A 274 -21.63 -8.53 9.57
C SER A 274 -22.59 -8.70 10.73
N ALA A 275 -23.79 -8.11 10.62
CA ALA A 275 -24.92 -8.31 11.52
C ALA A 275 -26.23 -8.23 10.75
N SER A 276 -27.31 -8.83 11.28
CA SER A 276 -28.66 -8.71 10.68
C SER A 276 -29.15 -7.27 10.65
N THR A 277 -28.82 -6.51 11.67
CA THR A 277 -28.95 -5.06 11.70
C THR A 277 -27.56 -4.47 11.94
N PRO A 278 -27.01 -3.69 11.01
CA PRO A 278 -25.71 -3.08 11.17
C PRO A 278 -25.55 -2.27 12.45
N THR A 279 -24.42 -2.45 13.13
CA THR A 279 -24.09 -1.82 14.42
C THR A 279 -22.62 -1.45 14.46
N THR A 280 -22.18 -0.78 15.51
CA THR A 280 -20.77 -0.41 15.72
C THR A 280 -19.84 -1.59 15.51
N GLY A 281 -18.83 -1.42 14.64
CA GLY A 281 -17.88 -2.45 14.23
C GLY A 281 -18.44 -3.50 13.26
N LYS A 282 -19.72 -3.43 12.89
CA LYS A 282 -20.39 -4.37 11.97
C LYS A 282 -21.23 -3.64 10.93
N PRO A 283 -20.59 -2.95 9.98
CA PRO A 283 -21.30 -2.13 8.99
C PRO A 283 -21.95 -2.93 7.85
N ILE A 284 -21.79 -4.24 7.82
CA ILE A 284 -22.30 -5.09 6.74
C ILE A 284 -23.60 -5.76 7.18
N ASN A 285 -24.64 -5.64 6.38
CA ASN A 285 -25.88 -6.38 6.59
C ASN A 285 -25.68 -7.84 6.19
N SER A 286 -25.89 -8.78 7.12
CA SER A 286 -25.67 -10.21 6.88
C SER A 286 -26.65 -10.85 5.89
N THR A 287 -27.78 -10.21 5.59
CA THR A 287 -28.82 -10.72 4.68
C THR A 287 -28.67 -10.12 3.27
N THR A 288 -28.51 -8.81 3.18
CA THR A 288 -28.42 -8.10 1.90
C THR A 288 -26.97 -7.95 1.41
N HIS A 289 -26.00 -8.23 2.29
CA HIS A 289 -24.56 -8.04 2.06
C HIS A 289 -24.17 -6.61 1.68
N ALA A 290 -25.04 -5.66 2.01
CA ALA A 290 -24.86 -4.26 1.72
C ALA A 290 -24.11 -3.52 2.82
N TYR A 291 -23.29 -2.57 2.44
CA TYR A 291 -22.59 -1.67 3.35
C TYR A 291 -23.57 -0.62 3.95
N THR A 292 -23.53 -0.45 5.25
CA THR A 292 -24.33 0.53 5.98
C THR A 292 -23.49 1.22 7.05
N PRO A 293 -22.91 2.39 6.78
CA PRO A 293 -21.97 3.05 7.68
C PRO A 293 -22.57 3.61 8.96
N GLY A 294 -23.90 3.77 9.02
CA GLY A 294 -24.56 4.49 10.11
C GLY A 294 -24.39 6.01 10.00
N SER A 295 -25.01 6.75 10.93
CA SER A 295 -24.83 8.21 11.00
C SER A 295 -23.38 8.52 11.45
N ASN A 296 -22.70 9.39 10.70
CA ASN A 296 -21.29 9.76 10.97
C ASN A 296 -20.36 8.52 11.06
N ASN A 297 -20.60 7.51 10.22
CA ASN A 297 -19.81 6.28 10.18
C ASN A 297 -19.79 5.50 11.50
N ALA A 298 -20.83 5.61 12.31
CA ALA A 298 -20.91 4.98 13.64
C ALA A 298 -20.75 3.44 13.59
N ASN A 299 -21.11 2.80 12.48
CA ASN A 299 -20.97 1.35 12.32
C ASN A 299 -19.56 0.91 11.86
N GLY A 300 -18.71 1.86 11.48
CA GLY A 300 -17.39 1.63 10.89
C GLY A 300 -17.35 1.96 9.41
N THR A 301 -16.16 2.30 8.92
CA THR A 301 -15.93 2.73 7.54
C THR A 301 -15.30 1.60 6.73
N ILE A 302 -15.91 1.25 5.60
CA ILE A 302 -15.32 0.33 4.63
C ILE A 302 -14.77 1.16 3.48
N ARG A 303 -13.52 0.86 3.09
CA ARG A 303 -12.80 1.59 2.04
C ARG A 303 -12.31 0.66 0.94
N ALA A 304 -12.08 1.23 -0.22
CA ALA A 304 -11.46 0.54 -1.35
C ALA A 304 -9.96 0.33 -1.10
N ARG A 305 -9.46 -0.90 -1.30
CA ARG A 305 -8.04 -1.24 -1.22
C ARG A 305 -7.31 -1.03 -2.55
N GLU A 306 -8.05 -1.14 -3.65
CA GLU A 306 -7.58 -0.89 -5.01
C GLU A 306 -8.61 -0.03 -5.74
N GLU A 307 -8.19 0.65 -6.79
CA GLU A 307 -9.10 1.43 -7.63
C GLU A 307 -10.16 0.51 -8.26
N MET A 308 -11.43 0.86 -8.07
CA MET A 308 -12.56 0.07 -8.54
C MET A 308 -13.79 0.93 -8.83
N THR A 309 -14.69 0.41 -9.64
CA THR A 309 -16.04 0.97 -9.85
C THR A 309 -17.05 0.11 -9.08
N VAL A 310 -17.92 0.75 -8.31
CA VAL A 310 -18.99 0.10 -7.55
C VAL A 310 -20.32 0.67 -8.00
N THR A 311 -21.25 -0.20 -8.41
CA THR A 311 -22.59 0.21 -8.83
C THR A 311 -23.56 0.13 -7.65
N VAL A 312 -24.21 1.24 -7.31
CA VAL A 312 -25.25 1.29 -6.28
C VAL A 312 -26.52 1.86 -6.85
N SER A 313 -27.59 1.08 -6.82
CA SER A 313 -28.91 1.49 -7.35
C SER A 313 -28.87 1.99 -8.81
N GLY A 314 -27.99 1.40 -9.63
CA GLY A 314 -27.84 1.75 -11.04
C GLY A 314 -26.94 2.98 -11.30
N THR A 315 -26.31 3.53 -10.29
CA THR A 315 -25.31 4.60 -10.41
C THR A 315 -23.91 4.02 -10.16
N ASP A 316 -22.98 4.29 -11.08
CA ASP A 316 -21.60 3.88 -10.95
C ASP A 316 -20.79 4.92 -10.18
N TYR A 317 -20.03 4.44 -9.19
CA TYR A 317 -19.11 5.23 -8.38
C TYR A 317 -17.69 4.73 -8.62
N ASP A 318 -16.86 5.57 -9.20
CA ASP A 318 -15.43 5.30 -9.39
C ASP A 318 -14.68 5.70 -8.12
N LEU A 319 -13.98 4.76 -7.52
CA LEU A 319 -13.29 4.93 -6.23
C LEU A 319 -11.79 4.73 -6.41
N PHE A 320 -11.00 5.64 -5.89
CA PHE A 320 -9.57 5.43 -5.68
C PHE A 320 -9.34 4.56 -4.44
N ALA A 321 -8.15 3.96 -4.35
CA ALA A 321 -7.76 3.24 -3.14
C ALA A 321 -7.73 4.20 -1.94
N GLY A 322 -8.30 3.80 -0.79
CA GLY A 322 -8.47 4.64 0.39
C GLY A 322 -9.80 5.38 0.46
N GLU A 323 -10.57 5.47 -0.63
CA GLU A 323 -11.87 6.11 -0.60
C GLU A 323 -12.95 5.21 0.02
N GLU A 324 -13.91 5.84 0.69
CA GLU A 324 -15.02 5.16 1.34
C GLU A 324 -16.01 4.61 0.30
N LEU A 325 -16.51 3.39 0.54
CA LEU A 325 -17.56 2.81 -0.25
C LEU A 325 -18.87 3.60 -0.10
N PRO A 326 -19.65 3.79 -1.17
CA PRO A 326 -20.96 4.39 -1.07
C PRO A 326 -21.90 3.51 -0.23
N ALA A 327 -22.73 4.13 0.58
CA ALA A 327 -23.73 3.44 1.37
C ALA A 327 -24.66 2.64 0.45
N GLY A 328 -24.95 1.39 0.81
CA GLY A 328 -25.74 0.47 -0.01
C GLY A 328 -24.92 -0.35 -1.01
N ALA A 329 -23.60 -0.17 -1.09
CA ALA A 329 -22.73 -1.00 -1.90
C ALA A 329 -22.82 -2.47 -1.48
N VAL A 330 -23.09 -3.36 -2.41
CA VAL A 330 -23.21 -4.81 -2.16
C VAL A 330 -21.84 -5.45 -2.27
N LEU A 331 -21.37 -6.08 -1.20
CA LEU A 331 -20.02 -6.62 -1.11
C LEU A 331 -19.86 -7.94 -1.85
N TYR A 332 -20.91 -8.72 -1.94
CA TYR A 332 -20.92 -9.93 -2.78
C TYR A 332 -22.35 -10.34 -3.14
N THR A 333 -22.50 -10.86 -4.35
CA THR A 333 -23.74 -11.47 -4.85
C THR A 333 -23.57 -12.97 -5.06
N SER A 334 -22.34 -13.39 -5.38
CA SER A 334 -21.98 -14.79 -5.61
C SER A 334 -20.50 -15.03 -5.27
N SER A 335 -20.06 -16.27 -5.32
CA SER A 335 -18.65 -16.63 -5.09
C SER A 335 -17.68 -16.01 -6.11
N THR A 336 -18.16 -15.67 -7.29
CA THR A 336 -17.38 -15.10 -8.40
C THR A 336 -17.52 -13.58 -8.49
N ASP A 337 -18.67 -13.04 -8.06
CA ASP A 337 -18.96 -11.61 -8.07
C ASP A 337 -18.92 -11.07 -6.64
N ASN A 338 -17.73 -10.68 -6.23
CA ASN A 338 -17.47 -10.20 -4.88
C ASN A 338 -16.31 -9.20 -4.84
N LEU A 339 -16.31 -8.37 -3.79
CA LEU A 339 -15.29 -7.38 -3.51
C LEU A 339 -14.24 -7.85 -2.49
N TYR A 340 -14.23 -9.14 -2.14
CA TYR A 340 -13.28 -9.68 -1.18
C TYR A 340 -11.82 -9.50 -1.63
N GLY A 341 -10.99 -9.06 -0.69
CA GLY A 341 -9.59 -8.73 -0.95
C GLY A 341 -9.36 -7.37 -1.61
N LYS A 342 -10.43 -6.73 -2.14
CA LYS A 342 -10.38 -5.40 -2.77
C LYS A 342 -10.84 -4.28 -1.85
N ILE A 343 -11.40 -4.63 -0.71
CA ILE A 343 -11.92 -3.70 0.29
C ILE A 343 -11.37 -4.04 1.67
N TYR A 344 -11.36 -3.04 2.54
CA TYR A 344 -10.95 -3.19 3.93
C TYR A 344 -11.84 -2.36 4.86
N ILE A 345 -11.93 -2.79 6.11
CA ILE A 345 -12.54 -2.00 7.18
C ILE A 345 -11.47 -1.23 7.92
N GLU A 346 -11.68 0.07 8.12
CA GLU A 346 -10.77 0.93 8.86
C GLU A 346 -10.63 0.45 10.31
N ASP A 347 -9.40 0.38 10.80
CA ASP A 347 -9.07 -0.03 12.17
C ASP A 347 -8.31 1.07 12.90
N ASN A 348 -9.00 1.70 13.84
CA ASN A 348 -8.46 2.81 14.64
C ASN A 348 -7.45 2.35 15.70
N THR A 349 -7.24 1.07 15.88
CA THR A 349 -6.31 0.52 16.88
C THR A 349 -4.90 0.33 16.35
N ILE A 350 -4.69 0.37 15.03
CA ILE A 350 -3.37 0.18 14.43
C ILE A 350 -2.50 1.41 14.65
N ILE A 351 -1.38 1.23 15.37
CA ILE A 351 -0.44 2.29 15.73
C ILE A 351 0.57 2.53 14.62
N CYS A 352 1.25 1.48 14.19
CA CYS A 352 2.25 1.53 13.12
C CYS A 352 2.46 0.15 12.50
N LYS A 353 3.10 0.15 11.33
CA LYS A 353 3.66 -1.03 10.69
C LYS A 353 5.18 -0.97 10.77
N VAL A 354 5.81 -2.08 11.14
CA VAL A 354 7.27 -2.21 11.13
C VAL A 354 7.63 -3.23 10.06
N ILE A 355 8.26 -2.74 9.01
CA ILE A 355 8.57 -3.51 7.80
C ILE A 355 10.06 -3.41 7.49
N TYR A 356 10.58 -4.36 6.74
CA TYR A 356 11.89 -4.26 6.15
C TYR A 356 11.84 -3.33 4.93
N ASP A 357 12.96 -2.93 4.38
CA ASP A 357 13.05 -2.09 3.19
C ASP A 357 11.97 -2.46 2.15
N VAL A 358 11.10 -1.51 1.80
CA VAL A 358 9.93 -1.75 0.94
C VAL A 358 10.31 -2.25 -0.44
N SER A 359 11.50 -1.91 -0.95
CA SER A 359 12.01 -2.39 -2.23
C SER A 359 12.32 -3.89 -2.23
N GLU A 360 12.66 -4.44 -1.06
CA GLU A 360 12.95 -5.85 -0.90
C GLU A 360 11.76 -6.64 -0.35
N SER A 361 11.01 -6.05 0.59
CA SER A 361 9.94 -6.76 1.30
C SER A 361 8.58 -6.70 0.61
N ALA A 362 8.28 -5.61 -0.07
CA ALA A 362 6.99 -5.35 -0.69
C ALA A 362 7.14 -4.63 -2.05
N PRO A 363 7.88 -5.21 -3.01
CA PRO A 363 8.18 -4.52 -4.25
C PRO A 363 6.95 -4.34 -5.14
N ILE A 364 6.86 -3.16 -5.74
CA ILE A 364 5.98 -2.93 -6.89
C ILE A 364 6.82 -3.03 -8.17
N MET A 365 6.56 -4.08 -8.94
CA MET A 365 7.20 -4.28 -10.22
C MET A 365 6.35 -3.66 -11.32
N SER A 366 6.84 -2.65 -12.00
CA SER A 366 6.23 -2.12 -13.23
C SER A 366 7.00 -2.62 -14.44
N SER A 367 6.26 -3.16 -15.41
CA SER A 367 6.87 -3.79 -16.57
C SER A 367 6.82 -2.92 -17.81
N PHE A 368 5.65 -2.36 -18.14
CA PHE A 368 5.43 -1.77 -19.43
C PHE A 368 4.59 -0.49 -19.32
N ILE A 369 5.06 0.55 -20.00
CA ILE A 369 4.28 1.75 -20.23
C ILE A 369 4.18 1.94 -21.72
N ALA A 370 2.96 1.90 -22.25
CA ALA A 370 2.67 2.16 -23.65
C ALA A 370 1.67 3.28 -23.79
N GLU A 371 1.91 4.12 -24.74
CA GLU A 371 0.94 5.06 -25.24
C GLU A 371 0.38 4.57 -26.57
N THR A 372 -0.93 4.57 -26.68
CA THR A 372 -1.61 4.31 -27.95
C THR A 372 -2.58 5.42 -28.26
N ASN A 373 -2.56 5.90 -29.48
CA ASN A 373 -3.49 6.90 -29.97
C ASN A 373 -4.40 6.29 -31.01
N TRP A 374 -5.69 6.50 -30.87
CA TRP A 374 -6.66 6.08 -31.85
C TRP A 374 -7.49 7.26 -32.32
N TYR A 375 -7.48 7.48 -33.64
CA TYR A 375 -8.28 8.49 -34.30
C TYR A 375 -9.56 7.84 -34.88
N ASN A 376 -10.71 8.38 -34.48
CA ASN A 376 -12.00 8.00 -35.05
C ASN A 376 -12.37 9.01 -36.15
N PRO A 377 -12.35 8.61 -37.46
CA PRO A 377 -12.64 9.51 -38.56
C PRO A 377 -14.11 9.93 -38.65
N LEU A 378 -15.03 9.17 -38.05
CA LEU A 378 -16.48 9.47 -38.11
C LEU A 378 -16.84 10.57 -37.09
N SER A 379 -16.30 10.52 -35.90
CA SER A 379 -16.54 11.52 -34.85
C SER A 379 -15.50 12.62 -34.81
N LEU A 380 -14.42 12.51 -35.59
CA LEU A 380 -13.25 13.42 -35.54
C LEU A 380 -12.61 13.53 -34.17
N THR A 381 -12.76 12.47 -33.36
CA THR A 381 -12.20 12.39 -32.01
C THR A 381 -10.91 11.58 -32.00
N GLU A 382 -10.00 11.95 -31.12
CA GLU A 382 -8.75 11.23 -30.84
C GLU A 382 -8.79 10.71 -29.41
N THR A 383 -8.64 9.40 -29.25
CA THR A 383 -8.55 8.76 -27.93
C THR A 383 -7.10 8.39 -27.65
N LYS A 384 -6.59 8.90 -26.55
CA LYS A 384 -5.25 8.63 -26.06
C LYS A 384 -5.34 7.68 -24.89
N ASN A 385 -4.54 6.62 -24.93
CA ASN A 385 -4.50 5.62 -23.86
C ASN A 385 -3.08 5.57 -23.31
N LEU A 386 -2.96 5.70 -22.00
CA LEU A 386 -1.75 5.34 -21.27
C LEU A 386 -1.98 3.97 -20.61
N ILE A 387 -1.21 2.98 -21.02
CA ILE A 387 -1.33 1.60 -20.54
C ILE A 387 -0.09 1.28 -19.73
N TRP A 388 -0.26 0.72 -18.53
CA TRP A 388 0.84 0.19 -17.73
C TRP A 388 0.46 -1.11 -17.05
N SER A 389 1.46 -1.83 -16.59
CA SER A 389 1.27 -3.09 -15.88
C SER A 389 2.11 -3.14 -14.62
N HIS A 390 1.58 -3.79 -13.60
CA HIS A 390 2.29 -4.07 -12.35
C HIS A 390 1.87 -5.43 -11.76
N ASN A 391 2.61 -5.88 -10.75
CA ASN A 391 2.29 -7.11 -10.05
C ASN A 391 1.10 -6.92 -9.09
N THR A 392 0.43 -8.01 -8.74
CA THR A 392 -0.40 -8.02 -7.53
C THR A 392 0.49 -7.73 -6.34
N LEU A 393 0.14 -6.70 -5.56
CA LEU A 393 0.90 -6.30 -4.39
C LEU A 393 0.78 -7.38 -3.32
N ALA A 394 1.92 -7.86 -2.86
CA ALA A 394 2.06 -8.82 -1.78
C ALA A 394 3.41 -8.64 -1.11
N HIS A 395 3.47 -8.80 0.20
CA HIS A 395 4.75 -8.80 0.88
C HIS A 395 5.48 -10.13 0.71
N LEU A 396 6.80 -10.09 0.74
CA LEU A 396 7.63 -11.29 0.66
C LEU A 396 7.72 -11.96 2.03
N LYS A 397 7.34 -13.23 2.09
CA LYS A 397 7.22 -14.04 3.32
C LYS A 397 8.52 -14.18 4.12
N GLU A 398 9.64 -13.86 3.53
CA GLU A 398 10.95 -13.90 4.16
C GLU A 398 11.20 -12.72 5.11
N PHE A 399 10.57 -11.57 4.83
CA PHE A 399 10.83 -10.32 5.53
C PHE A 399 9.79 -10.02 6.60
N PRO A 400 10.15 -9.22 7.63
CA PRO A 400 9.19 -8.80 8.63
C PRO A 400 8.16 -7.83 8.05
N PHE A 401 6.92 -8.06 8.44
CA PHE A 401 5.80 -7.18 8.15
C PHE A 401 4.90 -7.12 9.39
N VAL A 402 5.36 -6.37 10.40
CA VAL A 402 4.76 -6.40 11.73
C VAL A 402 3.75 -5.29 11.90
N THR A 403 2.55 -5.66 12.34
CA THR A 403 1.49 -4.72 12.72
C THR A 403 1.51 -4.55 14.23
N LEU A 404 1.63 -3.31 14.70
CA LEU A 404 1.50 -2.94 16.10
C LEU A 404 0.15 -2.26 16.30
N ARG A 405 -0.65 -2.78 17.23
CA ARG A 405 -1.98 -2.24 17.56
C ARG A 405 -2.21 -2.10 19.05
N LEU A 406 -3.17 -1.27 19.43
CA LEU A 406 -3.68 -1.25 20.80
C LEU A 406 -4.43 -2.55 21.09
N ALA A 407 -4.29 -3.06 22.32
CA ALA A 407 -5.16 -4.12 22.80
C ALA A 407 -6.57 -3.53 23.00
N SER A 408 -7.57 -4.17 22.42
CA SER A 408 -8.99 -3.84 22.60
C SER A 408 -9.46 -4.18 24.01
#